data_6391f2c470ff5082c8322afb90a533bb
#
_entry.id   6391f2c470ff5082c8322afb90a533bb
#
_cell.length_a   1.000
_cell.length_b   1.000
_cell.length_c   1.000
_cell.angle_alpha   90.00
_cell.angle_beta   90.00
_cell.angle_gamma   90.00
#
_symmetry.space_group_name_H-M   'P 1'
#
loop_
_entity.id
_entity.type
_entity.pdbx_description
1 polymer ?
#
loop_
_entity_poly.entity_id
_entity_poly.type
_entity_poly.pdbx_seq_one_letter_code
_entity_poly.pdbx_strand_id
1 'polypeptide(L)'
;MSGAPKEKLYTETPPEETTEHEGEREVFLRGGKKLVVSEQGADQLVEIRSESGMLELRIKLTEHGPVLQMESVRMQLKASESVEIASSRVEIKGSEQVAIEGGKVAVASEEDTTVEAKGEVRVTGKMIYLN
;
A
#
# COMPACT_ATOMS: atom_id res chain seq x y z
N MET A 1 -15.21 -8.01 46.35
CA MET A 1 -14.60 -7.80 46.34
C MET A 1 -13.35 -8.01 45.80
N SER A 2 -12.87 -8.83 45.36
CA SER A 2 -11.58 -9.12 45.01
C SER A 2 -11.26 -8.91 43.60
N GLY A 3 -12.15 -8.71 42.75
CA GLY A 3 -11.85 -8.58 41.34
C GLY A 3 -11.11 -7.32 40.97
N ALA A 4 -11.36 -6.28 41.70
CA ALA A 4 -10.79 -5.00 41.37
C ALA A 4 -9.29 -4.99 41.30
N PRO A 5 -8.56 -5.56 42.18
CA PRO A 5 -7.12 -5.48 42.13
C PRO A 5 -6.54 -6.09 40.88
N LYS A 6 -7.17 -7.13 40.40
CA LYS A 6 -6.64 -7.79 39.24
C LYS A 6 -6.77 -6.93 38.02
N GLU A 7 -7.86 -6.25 37.91
CA GLU A 7 -8.05 -5.42 36.78
C GLU A 7 -7.06 -4.32 36.68
N LYS A 8 -6.62 -3.83 37.79
CA LYS A 8 -5.63 -2.78 37.77
C LYS A 8 -4.34 -3.24 37.21
N LEU A 9 -3.99 -4.47 37.43
CA LEU A 9 -2.74 -4.95 36.91
C LEU A 9 -2.72 -4.96 35.40
N TYR A 10 -3.86 -5.23 34.80
CA TYR A 10 -3.86 -5.26 33.38
C TYR A 10 -3.77 -3.87 32.80
N THR A 11 -4.36 -2.91 33.44
CA THR A 11 -4.35 -1.60 32.90
C THR A 11 -3.02 -0.94 32.94
N GLU A 12 -2.10 -1.49 33.73
CA GLU A 12 -0.85 -0.90 33.78
C GLU A 12 -0.03 -1.08 32.56
N THR A 13 -0.34 -2.05 31.87
CA THR A 13 0.52 -2.42 30.89
C THR A 13 0.80 -1.50 29.82
N PRO A 14 0.07 -1.10 29.04
CA PRO A 14 0.38 -0.43 27.86
C PRO A 14 0.49 0.93 27.90
N PRO A 15 0.43 1.52 28.28
CA PRO A 15 0.36 2.66 28.35
C PRO A 15 0.46 3.87 27.83
N GLU A 16 1.33 4.42 27.98
CA GLU A 16 1.44 5.73 27.59
C GLU A 16 1.48 5.99 26.15
N GLU A 17 1.81 5.02 25.39
CA GLU A 17 1.97 5.19 23.98
C GLU A 17 0.71 4.96 23.18
N THR A 18 -0.35 4.55 23.82
CA THR A 18 -1.61 4.23 23.12
C THR A 18 -2.75 5.07 23.69
N THR A 19 -3.48 5.73 22.82
CA THR A 19 -4.63 6.50 23.21
C THR A 19 -5.83 6.03 22.42
N GLU A 20 -6.97 5.91 23.06
CA GLU A 20 -8.19 5.51 22.40
C GLU A 20 -9.21 6.62 22.46
N HIS A 21 -9.83 6.89 21.33
CA HIS A 21 -10.94 7.79 21.24
C HIS A 21 -12.06 6.98 20.58
N GLU A 22 -13.26 7.49 20.56
CA GLU A 22 -14.35 6.80 19.97
C GLU A 22 -14.04 6.44 18.52
N GLY A 23 -13.94 5.16 18.23
CA GLY A 23 -13.65 4.67 16.90
C GLY A 23 -12.24 4.88 16.42
N GLU A 24 -11.33 5.28 17.28
CA GLU A 24 -9.98 5.57 16.86
C GLU A 24 -8.96 5.19 17.94
N ARG A 25 -7.84 4.66 17.51
CA ARG A 25 -6.71 4.35 18.38
C ARG A 25 -5.47 4.96 17.79
N GLU A 26 -4.63 5.53 18.63
CA GLU A 26 -3.37 6.11 18.20
C GLU A 26 -2.22 5.48 18.93
N VAL A 27 -1.12 5.20 18.22
CA VAL A 27 0.12 4.75 18.81
C VAL A 27 1.19 5.73 18.37
N PHE A 28 1.90 6.32 19.31
CA PHE A 28 2.92 7.30 18.99
C PHE A 28 4.23 6.61 18.66
N LEU A 29 4.83 7.02 17.56
CA LEU A 29 6.08 6.48 17.08
C LEU A 29 7.19 7.52 17.27
N ARG A 30 8.41 7.13 16.99
CA ARG A 30 9.54 8.07 17.11
C ARG A 30 9.42 9.16 16.06
N GLY A 31 9.94 10.33 16.40
CA GLY A 31 9.92 11.45 15.47
C GLY A 31 8.58 12.15 15.34
N GLY A 32 7.72 11.99 16.32
CA GLY A 32 6.42 12.65 16.29
C GLY A 32 5.40 11.99 15.37
N LYS A 33 5.73 10.87 14.80
CA LYS A 33 4.79 10.15 13.92
C LYS A 33 3.78 9.36 14.73
N LYS A 34 2.65 9.05 14.13
CA LYS A 34 1.60 8.27 14.77
C LYS A 34 1.11 7.17 13.86
N LEU A 35 0.81 6.03 14.46
CA LEU A 35 0.05 4.97 13.83
C LEU A 35 -1.39 5.16 14.29
N VAL A 36 -2.31 5.31 13.37
CA VAL A 36 -3.72 5.55 13.69
C VAL A 36 -4.56 4.41 13.13
N VAL A 37 -5.36 3.80 13.99
CA VAL A 37 -6.31 2.77 13.58
C VAL A 37 -7.68 3.36 13.83
N SER A 38 -8.50 3.47 12.80
CA SER A 38 -9.81 4.09 12.92
C SER A 38 -10.86 3.31 12.13
N GLU A 39 -12.11 3.61 12.40
CA GLU A 39 -13.22 3.03 11.69
C GLU A 39 -13.93 4.13 10.92
N GLN A 40 -14.32 3.83 9.69
CA GLN A 40 -15.02 4.76 8.86
C GLN A 40 -16.21 4.00 8.27
N GLY A 41 -17.36 4.10 8.93
CA GLY A 41 -18.50 3.25 8.61
C GLY A 41 -18.17 1.80 8.94
N ALA A 42 -18.26 0.94 7.95
CA ALA A 42 -17.92 -0.46 8.11
C ALA A 42 -16.47 -0.77 7.73
N ASP A 43 -15.73 0.25 7.28
CA ASP A 43 -14.34 0.06 6.88
C ASP A 43 -13.38 0.34 8.02
N GLN A 44 -12.22 -0.26 7.98
CA GLN A 44 -11.16 0.00 8.94
C GLN A 44 -9.97 0.62 8.22
N LEU A 45 -9.38 1.63 8.83
CA LEU A 45 -8.22 2.31 8.29
C LEU A 45 -7.04 2.15 9.23
N VAL A 46 -5.88 1.85 8.66
CA VAL A 46 -4.62 1.86 9.38
C VAL A 46 -3.74 2.88 8.68
N GLU A 47 -3.33 3.90 9.39
CA GLU A 47 -2.58 5.00 8.80
C GLU A 47 -1.35 5.33 9.60
N ILE A 48 -0.31 5.79 8.92
CA ILE A 48 0.84 6.37 9.56
C ILE A 48 0.86 7.83 9.13
N ARG A 49 0.87 8.72 10.12
CA ARG A 49 0.85 10.16 9.90
C ARG A 49 2.10 10.80 10.49
N SER A 50 2.55 11.87 9.86
CA SER A 50 3.68 12.63 10.34
C SER A 50 3.27 13.47 11.55
N GLU A 51 4.24 14.13 12.17
CA GLU A 51 3.98 15.01 13.29
C GLU A 51 2.99 16.11 12.92
N SER A 52 3.02 16.59 11.69
CA SER A 52 2.10 17.62 11.23
C SER A 52 0.74 17.07 10.82
N GLY A 53 0.54 15.76 10.88
CA GLY A 53 -0.72 15.14 10.50
C GLY A 53 -0.81 14.70 9.05
N MET A 54 0.25 14.85 8.28
CA MET A 54 0.23 14.42 6.88
C MET A 54 0.24 12.91 6.78
N LEU A 55 -0.53 12.40 5.85
CA LEU A 55 -0.60 10.96 5.62
C LEU A 55 0.67 10.46 4.95
N GLU A 56 1.30 9.46 5.54
CA GLU A 56 2.48 8.82 4.97
C GLU A 56 2.18 7.43 4.44
N LEU A 57 1.27 6.70 5.06
CA LEU A 57 0.88 5.37 4.62
C LEU A 57 -0.55 5.10 5.03
N ARG A 58 -1.33 4.49 4.16
CA ARG A 58 -2.71 4.09 4.47
C ARG A 58 -2.98 2.68 3.96
N ILE A 59 -3.59 1.87 4.81
CA ILE A 59 -4.12 0.57 4.46
C ILE A 59 -5.61 0.60 4.79
N LYS A 60 -6.47 0.23 3.85
CA LYS A 60 -7.92 0.26 4.05
C LYS A 60 -8.47 -1.16 3.93
N LEU A 61 -9.24 -1.57 4.91
CA LEU A 61 -9.91 -2.86 4.91
C LEU A 61 -11.41 -2.61 4.86
N THR A 62 -12.10 -3.17 3.87
CA THR A 62 -13.51 -2.90 3.69
C THR A 62 -14.38 -4.09 4.07
N GLU A 63 -15.67 -3.84 4.27
CA GLU A 63 -16.59 -4.90 4.65
C GLU A 63 -16.89 -5.88 3.51
N HIS A 64 -16.69 -5.48 2.27
CA HIS A 64 -16.96 -6.35 1.13
C HIS A 64 -15.78 -7.27 0.80
N GLY A 65 -14.87 -7.39 1.72
CA GLY A 65 -13.70 -8.21 1.59
C GLY A 65 -12.45 -7.39 1.82
N PRO A 66 -11.31 -8.03 1.96
CA PRO A 66 -10.07 -7.31 2.19
C PRO A 66 -9.64 -6.58 0.92
N VAL A 67 -9.71 -5.27 0.97
CA VAL A 67 -9.17 -4.41 -0.08
C VAL A 67 -7.97 -3.69 0.53
N LEU A 68 -6.80 -3.94 -0.03
CA LEU A 68 -5.60 -3.33 0.48
C LEU A 68 -5.27 -2.12 -0.38
N GLN A 69 -5.41 -0.94 0.20
CA GLN A 69 -5.01 0.30 -0.45
C GLN A 69 -3.80 0.84 0.27
N MET A 70 -2.70 1.00 -0.43
CA MET A 70 -1.48 1.54 0.15
C MET A 70 -1.17 2.85 -0.56
N GLU A 71 -1.10 3.92 0.21
CA GLU A 71 -0.77 5.23 -0.32
C GLU A 71 0.47 5.74 0.39
N SER A 72 1.43 6.21 -0.35
CA SER A 72 2.66 6.77 0.20
C SER A 72 3.26 7.75 -0.79
N VAL A 73 4.16 8.58 -0.32
CA VAL A 73 4.87 9.50 -1.21
C VAL A 73 5.78 8.70 -2.13
N ARG A 74 6.35 7.63 -1.64
CA ARG A 74 7.28 6.81 -2.42
C ARG A 74 7.13 5.35 -2.01
N MET A 75 6.94 4.47 -2.95
CA MET A 75 6.82 3.05 -2.71
C MET A 75 7.93 2.30 -3.47
N GLN A 76 8.64 1.42 -2.78
CA GLN A 76 9.65 0.58 -3.38
C GLN A 76 9.36 -0.87 -3.02
N LEU A 77 9.23 -1.71 -4.04
CA LEU A 77 9.07 -3.15 -3.83
C LEU A 77 10.33 -3.82 -4.35
N LYS A 78 11.03 -4.48 -3.47
CA LYS A 78 12.28 -5.18 -3.81
C LYS A 78 12.25 -6.58 -3.20
N ALA A 79 12.61 -7.55 -3.97
CA ALA A 79 12.74 -8.91 -3.49
C ALA A 79 14.03 -9.51 -4.05
N SER A 80 14.67 -10.39 -3.30
CA SER A 80 15.93 -10.98 -3.75
C SER A 80 15.75 -12.01 -4.86
N GLU A 81 14.58 -12.63 -4.92
CA GLU A 81 14.34 -13.66 -5.93
C GLU A 81 13.26 -13.30 -6.93
N SER A 82 12.07 -12.95 -6.49
CA SER A 82 10.99 -12.65 -7.42
C SER A 82 9.94 -11.74 -6.83
N VAL A 83 9.26 -11.01 -7.70
CA VAL A 83 8.03 -10.29 -7.38
C VAL A 83 7.00 -10.76 -8.39
N GLU A 84 5.88 -11.29 -7.91
CA GLU A 84 4.80 -11.78 -8.76
C GLU A 84 3.54 -10.96 -8.53
N ILE A 85 2.91 -10.53 -9.60
CA ILE A 85 1.64 -9.80 -9.54
C ILE A 85 0.67 -10.54 -10.45
N ALA A 86 -0.36 -11.09 -9.88
CA ALA A 86 -1.34 -11.85 -10.63
C ALA A 86 -2.75 -11.52 -10.17
N SER A 87 -3.63 -11.23 -11.10
CA SER A 87 -5.04 -11.01 -10.83
C SER A 87 -5.80 -11.06 -12.14
N SER A 88 -7.12 -10.99 -12.08
CA SER A 88 -7.91 -10.91 -13.29
C SER A 88 -7.68 -9.60 -14.02
N ARG A 89 -7.23 -8.56 -13.34
CA ARG A 89 -6.98 -7.26 -13.96
C ARG A 89 -5.81 -6.58 -13.27
N VAL A 90 -4.83 -6.16 -14.03
CA VAL A 90 -3.69 -5.39 -13.51
C VAL A 90 -3.60 -4.09 -14.30
N GLU A 91 -3.55 -2.97 -13.61
CA GLU A 91 -3.38 -1.66 -14.23
C GLU A 91 -2.14 -0.98 -13.66
N ILE A 92 -1.30 -0.46 -14.54
CA ILE A 92 -0.10 0.27 -14.16
C ILE A 92 -0.15 1.62 -14.87
N LYS A 93 -0.18 2.70 -14.11
CA LYS A 93 -0.27 4.05 -14.66
C LYS A 93 0.80 4.95 -14.04
N GLY A 94 1.52 5.66 -14.85
CA GLY A 94 2.44 6.68 -14.41
C GLY A 94 2.15 7.96 -15.18
N SER A 95 1.95 9.09 -14.49
CA SER A 95 1.62 10.34 -15.15
C SER A 95 2.80 10.91 -15.94
N GLU A 96 4.00 10.61 -15.49
CA GLU A 96 5.20 11.11 -16.19
C GLU A 96 5.89 10.03 -16.98
N GLN A 97 6.02 8.85 -16.42
CA GLN A 97 6.78 7.78 -17.06
C GLN A 97 6.41 6.42 -16.48
N VAL A 98 6.39 5.41 -17.32
CA VAL A 98 6.41 4.01 -16.89
C VAL A 98 7.62 3.40 -17.61
N ALA A 99 8.59 2.89 -16.84
CA ALA A 99 9.79 2.28 -17.38
C ALA A 99 9.81 0.79 -17.03
N ILE A 100 10.04 -0.06 -18.02
CA ILE A 100 10.14 -1.50 -17.84
C ILE A 100 11.47 -1.95 -18.43
N GLU A 101 12.36 -2.47 -17.60
CA GLU A 101 13.68 -2.87 -18.03
C GLU A 101 14.00 -4.25 -17.47
N GLY A 102 14.76 -5.02 -18.17
CA GLY A 102 15.20 -6.34 -17.70
C GLY A 102 16.19 -6.96 -18.63
N GLY A 103 16.84 -8.01 -18.19
CA GLY A 103 17.69 -8.80 -19.06
C GLY A 103 16.89 -9.39 -20.21
N LYS A 104 15.62 -9.67 -19.96
CA LYS A 104 14.70 -10.14 -20.97
C LYS A 104 13.29 -9.64 -20.58
N VAL A 105 12.60 -9.08 -21.53
CA VAL A 105 11.23 -8.63 -21.32
C VAL A 105 10.35 -9.34 -22.35
N ALA A 106 9.30 -9.98 -21.88
CA ALA A 106 8.34 -10.66 -22.74
C ALA A 106 6.96 -10.07 -22.55
N VAL A 107 6.26 -9.76 -23.64
CA VAL A 107 4.89 -9.26 -23.59
C VAL A 107 4.08 -10.15 -24.51
N ALA A 108 3.06 -10.79 -23.97
CA ALA A 108 2.22 -11.69 -24.72
C ALA A 108 0.77 -11.55 -24.29
N SER A 109 -0.15 -11.73 -25.20
CA SER A 109 -1.58 -11.71 -24.87
C SER A 109 -2.28 -12.82 -25.65
N GLU A 110 -3.40 -13.31 -25.14
CA GLU A 110 -4.18 -14.31 -25.82
C GLU A 110 -5.04 -13.68 -26.91
N GLU A 111 -5.39 -12.43 -26.77
CA GLU A 111 -6.20 -11.73 -27.75
C GLU A 111 -5.39 -10.64 -28.41
N ASP A 112 -5.62 -9.39 -28.11
CA ASP A 112 -4.98 -8.28 -28.78
C ASP A 112 -3.93 -7.64 -27.90
N THR A 113 -2.87 -7.15 -28.52
CA THR A 113 -1.89 -6.30 -27.88
C THR A 113 -1.89 -4.96 -28.61
N THR A 114 -2.15 -3.87 -27.89
CA THR A 114 -2.20 -2.55 -28.47
C THR A 114 -1.09 -1.69 -27.93
N VAL A 115 -0.36 -1.04 -28.83
CA VAL A 115 0.68 -0.10 -28.46
C VAL A 115 0.40 1.20 -29.19
N GLU A 116 0.09 2.25 -28.46
CA GLU A 116 -0.26 3.53 -29.04
C GLU A 116 0.50 4.68 -28.37
N ALA A 117 0.82 5.69 -29.11
CA ALA A 117 1.41 6.91 -28.58
C ALA A 117 0.89 8.10 -29.38
N LYS A 118 0.69 9.23 -28.70
CA LYS A 118 0.35 10.46 -29.41
C LYS A 118 1.60 11.01 -30.08
N GLY A 119 2.76 10.70 -29.56
CA GLY A 119 4.03 11.06 -30.16
C GLY A 119 4.58 9.88 -30.94
N GLU A 120 5.85 9.59 -30.76
CA GLU A 120 6.50 8.50 -31.49
C GLU A 120 6.44 7.18 -30.76
N VAL A 121 6.34 6.11 -31.51
CA VAL A 121 6.59 4.77 -31.00
C VAL A 121 7.91 4.33 -31.65
N ARG A 122 8.91 4.04 -30.83
CA ARG A 122 10.20 3.57 -31.31
C ARG A 122 10.39 2.13 -30.96
N VAL A 123 10.71 1.34 -31.95
CA VAL A 123 11.05 -0.07 -31.76
C VAL A 123 12.41 -0.27 -32.41
N THR A 124 13.41 -0.56 -31.62
CA THR A 124 14.76 -0.74 -32.11
C THR A 124 15.31 -2.06 -31.60
N GLY A 125 16.11 -2.70 -32.41
CA GLY A 125 16.72 -3.94 -32.05
C GLY A 125 17.71 -4.34 -33.13
N LYS A 126 18.54 -5.35 -32.85
CA LYS A 126 19.46 -5.87 -33.84
C LYS A 126 18.66 -6.50 -34.96
N MET A 127 17.53 -7.07 -34.68
CA MET A 127 16.64 -7.66 -35.66
C MET A 127 15.21 -7.55 -35.14
N ILE A 128 14.29 -7.21 -36.00
CA ILE A 128 12.88 -7.07 -35.65
C ILE A 128 12.10 -7.97 -36.59
N TYR A 129 11.28 -8.86 -36.00
CA TYR A 129 10.42 -9.73 -36.78
C TYR A 129 9.01 -9.20 -36.73
N LEU A 130 8.41 -9.01 -37.88
CA LEU A 130 7.01 -8.61 -38.00
C LEU A 130 6.32 -9.66 -38.86
N ASN A 131 5.18 -10.05 -38.41
CA ASN A 131 4.48 -11.13 -39.07
C ASN A 131 3.38 -10.61 -40.01
#